data_f33c2d7167d1ce1a81508c9d0cf74bd6
#
_entry.id   f33c2d7167d1ce1a81508c9d0cf74bd6
#
_cell.length_a   1.000
_cell.length_b   1.000
_cell.length_c   1.000
_cell.angle_alpha   90.00
_cell.angle_beta   90.00
_cell.angle_gamma   90.00
#
_symmetry.space_group_name_H-M   'P 1'
#
loop_
_entity.id
_entity.type
_entity.pdbx_description
1 polymer ?
#
loop_
_entity_poly.entity_id
_entity_poly.type
_entity_poly.pdbx_seq_one_letter_code
_entity_poly.pdbx_strand_id
1 'polypeptide(L)'
;MKILPGLCTFLLAVTATVAAPPNIVFIFSDDHAYQAISAYGDARQLLATPNIDRIAKAGMRFDRCVVPNSICGPARATVLTGKYSHLNGYPNNAGNARFDGAQVTFPKLLQKAGYQTAMIGKWHLGSDPTGFDFWQVLPGQGAYYNPPMTRNGAAIQNSGYVTDIITDVSLDWLQHRDKTKPFLLMCQHKAPHREWEPALRHLDADGDRHYAEPPTLFDDYAGRGLAEHDQDMTIEKTMTEADLKLTPPPRLTPEQRKAWDAYYDPRNAAFRAANPQGRDLTRWKYQRYMHDYLATLRSVDESVGRVLDYLEKEGLAENTIVVYASDQGFYLGEHGWFDKRWIFEESLRTPLLVRWPGVTKPGSANRDLVSNLDFAETFLEAAGVPVPAEMQGRSLVPILRGNRPADWRSSFYYQYYEYPAPHRVRPHYGVVTDRYKLVRFYGTGEDYWELFDLEKDPHELRSVYGQSAYTATQGELEKELTRLRRELKAPEDVPPAWFGNRPAGRGKQAK
;
A
#
# COMPACT_ATOMS: atom_id res chain seq x y z
N MET A 1 -69.12 -49.45 -4.69
CA MET A 1 -68.23 -48.73 -3.72
C MET A 1 -66.88 -48.61 -4.36
N LYS A 2 -66.57 -47.43 -4.94
CA LYS A 2 -65.27 -47.14 -5.59
C LYS A 2 -64.45 -46.30 -4.64
N ILE A 3 -63.29 -46.82 -4.24
CA ILE A 3 -62.31 -46.12 -3.37
C ILE A 3 -61.40 -45.31 -4.30
N LEU A 4 -61.38 -43.98 -4.15
CA LEU A 4 -60.37 -43.10 -4.78
C LEU A 4 -59.08 -43.14 -3.94
N PRO A 5 -57.89 -43.24 -4.56
CA PRO A 5 -56.63 -43.04 -3.84
C PRO A 5 -56.36 -41.55 -3.68
N GLY A 6 -56.15 -41.10 -2.44
CA GLY A 6 -55.72 -39.76 -2.11
C GLY A 6 -54.26 -39.54 -2.50
N LEU A 7 -54.01 -38.52 -3.31
CA LEU A 7 -52.70 -38.06 -3.75
C LEU A 7 -52.07 -37.19 -2.61
N CYS A 8 -51.14 -37.76 -1.84
CA CYS A 8 -50.34 -36.96 -0.89
C CYS A 8 -49.25 -36.18 -1.64
N THR A 9 -49.47 -34.92 -1.81
CA THR A 9 -48.42 -33.99 -2.35
C THR A 9 -47.45 -33.64 -1.24
N PHE A 10 -46.22 -34.18 -1.31
CA PHE A 10 -45.12 -33.77 -0.46
C PHE A 10 -44.59 -32.42 -0.96
N LEU A 11 -44.85 -31.34 -0.25
CA LEU A 11 -44.12 -30.06 -0.41
C LEU A 11 -42.71 -30.21 0.12
N LEU A 12 -41.71 -30.34 -0.75
CA LEU A 12 -40.30 -30.13 -0.41
C LEU A 12 -40.09 -28.64 -0.17
N ALA A 13 -40.01 -28.23 1.08
CA ALA A 13 -39.52 -26.93 1.50
C ALA A 13 -38.04 -26.84 1.15
N VAL A 14 -37.66 -26.20 0.05
CA VAL A 14 -36.29 -25.81 -0.23
C VAL A 14 -35.95 -24.68 0.74
N THR A 15 -35.35 -25.02 1.85
CA THR A 15 -34.72 -24.04 2.73
C THR A 15 -33.49 -23.51 1.97
N ALA A 16 -33.59 -22.29 1.43
CA ALA A 16 -32.42 -21.58 0.95
C ALA A 16 -31.47 -21.39 2.14
N THR A 17 -30.42 -22.18 2.20
CA THR A 17 -29.34 -21.95 3.14
C THR A 17 -28.69 -20.63 2.75
N VAL A 18 -28.92 -19.58 3.53
CA VAL A 18 -28.16 -18.34 3.42
C VAL A 18 -26.70 -18.73 3.66
N ALA A 19 -25.87 -18.56 2.64
CA ALA A 19 -24.45 -18.84 2.76
C ALA A 19 -23.87 -18.03 3.95
N ALA A 20 -23.05 -18.67 4.77
CA ALA A 20 -22.42 -18.00 5.89
C ALA A 20 -21.58 -16.81 5.38
N PRO A 21 -21.63 -15.65 6.04
CA PRO A 21 -20.84 -14.52 5.62
C PRO A 21 -19.34 -14.88 5.56
N PRO A 22 -18.59 -14.44 4.53
CA PRO A 22 -17.21 -14.84 4.35
C PRO A 22 -16.31 -14.24 5.42
N ASN A 23 -15.28 -14.96 5.82
CA ASN A 23 -14.17 -14.39 6.56
C ASN A 23 -13.36 -13.45 5.66
N ILE A 24 -12.68 -12.48 6.26
CA ILE A 24 -11.85 -11.52 5.54
C ILE A 24 -10.45 -11.52 6.14
N VAL A 25 -9.45 -11.83 5.33
CA VAL A 25 -8.04 -11.66 5.65
C VAL A 25 -7.49 -10.56 4.73
N PHE A 26 -7.15 -9.43 5.32
CA PHE A 26 -6.56 -8.30 4.63
C PHE A 26 -5.08 -8.17 5.03
N ILE A 27 -4.19 -8.63 4.14
CA ILE A 27 -2.74 -8.52 4.29
C ILE A 27 -2.31 -7.23 3.60
N PHE A 28 -1.69 -6.34 4.36
CA PHE A 28 -1.39 -4.99 3.91
C PHE A 28 0.05 -4.63 4.25
N SER A 29 0.85 -4.39 3.24
CA SER A 29 2.26 -4.02 3.38
C SER A 29 2.45 -2.52 3.30
N ASP A 30 3.58 -2.02 3.80
CA ASP A 30 3.94 -0.62 3.81
C ASP A 30 5.06 -0.39 2.78
N ASP A 31 4.80 0.43 1.77
CA ASP A 31 5.75 0.75 0.70
C ASP A 31 6.09 -0.44 -0.24
N HIS A 32 5.19 -1.39 -0.47
CA HIS A 32 5.43 -2.49 -1.40
C HIS A 32 5.10 -2.09 -2.84
N ALA A 33 6.14 -1.80 -3.62
CA ALA A 33 6.04 -1.51 -5.04
C ALA A 33 5.48 -2.71 -5.83
N TYR A 34 4.48 -2.49 -6.69
CA TYR A 34 3.90 -3.58 -7.51
C TYR A 34 4.94 -4.25 -8.42
N GLN A 35 5.99 -3.52 -8.84
CA GLN A 35 7.10 -4.03 -9.64
C GLN A 35 7.89 -5.14 -8.94
N ALA A 36 7.87 -5.18 -7.60
CA ALA A 36 8.55 -6.20 -6.79
C ALA A 36 7.68 -7.43 -6.48
N ILE A 37 6.50 -7.56 -7.10
CA ILE A 37 5.64 -8.75 -7.03
C ILE A 37 5.68 -9.47 -8.37
N SER A 38 6.13 -10.73 -8.38
CA SER A 38 6.34 -11.48 -9.64
C SER A 38 5.06 -11.66 -10.47
N ALA A 39 3.89 -11.69 -9.84
CA ALA A 39 2.61 -11.77 -10.56
C ALA A 39 2.33 -10.57 -11.48
N TYR A 40 2.95 -9.41 -11.27
CA TYR A 40 2.81 -8.23 -12.14
C TYR A 40 3.73 -8.25 -13.36
N GLY A 41 4.75 -9.11 -13.37
CA GLY A 41 5.57 -9.35 -14.57
C GLY A 41 6.50 -8.20 -14.94
N ASP A 42 7.10 -7.49 -13.97
CA ASP A 42 8.11 -6.45 -14.25
C ASP A 42 9.28 -7.05 -15.05
N ALA A 43 9.71 -6.34 -16.09
CA ALA A 43 10.76 -6.79 -17.00
C ALA A 43 12.12 -7.01 -16.30
N ARG A 44 12.38 -6.32 -15.19
CA ARG A 44 13.62 -6.49 -14.38
C ARG A 44 13.61 -7.77 -13.57
N GLN A 45 12.44 -8.45 -13.44
CA GLN A 45 12.28 -9.69 -12.66
C GLN A 45 12.90 -9.57 -11.26
N LEU A 46 12.56 -8.49 -10.54
CA LEU A 46 13.23 -8.06 -9.33
C LEU A 46 13.23 -9.12 -8.22
N LEU A 47 12.07 -9.74 -7.97
CA LEU A 47 11.89 -10.73 -6.92
C LEU A 47 10.88 -11.80 -7.35
N ALA A 48 11.12 -13.05 -6.98
CA ALA A 48 10.10 -14.10 -6.99
C ALA A 48 9.29 -14.03 -5.68
N THR A 49 7.97 -13.93 -5.79
CA THR A 49 7.04 -13.88 -4.66
C THR A 49 6.03 -15.03 -4.73
N PRO A 50 6.50 -16.30 -4.59
CA PRO A 50 5.69 -17.48 -4.89
C PRO A 50 4.42 -17.57 -4.04
N ASN A 51 4.45 -17.08 -2.80
CA ASN A 51 3.30 -17.15 -1.91
C ASN A 51 2.28 -16.03 -2.17
N ILE A 52 2.72 -14.79 -2.42
CA ILE A 52 1.85 -13.69 -2.86
C ILE A 52 1.19 -14.08 -4.20
N ASP A 53 1.93 -14.69 -5.11
CA ASP A 53 1.43 -15.17 -6.40
C ASP A 53 0.33 -16.24 -6.28
N ARG A 54 0.25 -17.00 -5.15
CA ARG A 54 -0.88 -17.93 -4.90
C ARG A 54 -2.20 -17.18 -4.88
N ILE A 55 -2.23 -15.95 -4.30
CA ILE A 55 -3.44 -15.13 -4.27
C ILE A 55 -3.85 -14.73 -5.70
N ALA A 56 -2.90 -14.27 -6.51
CA ALA A 56 -3.16 -13.92 -7.92
C ALA A 56 -3.61 -15.12 -8.76
N LYS A 57 -2.94 -16.27 -8.61
CA LYS A 57 -3.24 -17.51 -9.34
C LYS A 57 -4.62 -18.08 -9.00
N ALA A 58 -5.02 -17.99 -7.74
CA ALA A 58 -6.32 -18.47 -7.27
C ALA A 58 -7.42 -17.40 -7.29
N GLY A 59 -7.10 -16.16 -7.69
CA GLY A 59 -7.99 -15.02 -7.67
C GLY A 59 -7.81 -14.07 -8.84
N MET A 60 -7.93 -12.78 -8.56
CA MET A 60 -7.85 -11.69 -9.54
C MET A 60 -6.72 -10.71 -9.16
N ARG A 61 -5.91 -10.32 -10.15
CA ARG A 61 -4.94 -9.22 -10.06
C ARG A 61 -5.54 -7.95 -10.66
N PHE A 62 -5.38 -6.83 -9.97
CA PHE A 62 -5.72 -5.53 -10.50
C PHE A 62 -4.46 -4.80 -10.98
N ASP A 63 -4.41 -4.50 -12.28
CA ASP A 63 -3.26 -3.82 -12.89
C ASP A 63 -3.28 -2.32 -12.65
N ARG A 64 -4.41 -1.77 -12.16
CA ARG A 64 -4.62 -0.33 -12.04
C ARG A 64 -5.39 0.07 -10.77
N CYS A 65 -4.84 -0.35 -9.61
CA CYS A 65 -5.30 0.14 -8.32
C CYS A 65 -4.49 1.40 -7.94
N VAL A 66 -5.17 2.52 -7.72
CA VAL A 66 -4.54 3.81 -7.40
C VAL A 66 -4.90 4.29 -6.00
N VAL A 67 -4.15 5.26 -5.47
CA VAL A 67 -4.41 5.85 -4.16
C VAL A 67 -4.73 7.34 -4.25
N PRO A 68 -5.64 7.89 -3.44
CA PRO A 68 -6.00 9.29 -3.50
C PRO A 68 -4.96 10.23 -2.87
N ASN A 69 -4.06 9.68 -2.05
CA ASN A 69 -2.98 10.40 -1.40
C ASN A 69 -1.86 9.40 -1.08
N SER A 70 -0.74 9.50 -1.77
CA SER A 70 0.34 8.51 -1.77
C SER A 70 1.29 8.69 -0.57
N ILE A 71 0.75 8.49 0.65
CA ILE A 71 1.52 8.52 1.90
C ILE A 71 0.82 7.68 2.98
N CYS A 72 1.60 6.97 3.80
CA CYS A 72 1.17 5.88 4.69
C CYS A 72 -0.09 6.18 5.52
N GLY A 73 -0.04 7.14 6.46
CA GLY A 73 -1.17 7.42 7.36
C GLY A 73 -2.43 7.83 6.61
N PRO A 74 -2.39 8.81 5.70
CA PRO A 74 -3.52 9.17 4.83
C PRO A 74 -4.12 8.01 4.05
N ALA A 75 -3.30 7.14 3.45
CA ALA A 75 -3.77 5.96 2.72
C ALA A 75 -4.47 4.97 3.67
N ARG A 76 -3.93 4.76 4.88
CA ARG A 76 -4.53 3.88 5.91
C ARG A 76 -5.85 4.44 6.43
N ALA A 77 -5.94 5.76 6.66
CA ALA A 77 -7.19 6.42 7.03
C ALA A 77 -8.25 6.29 5.92
N THR A 78 -7.84 6.42 4.65
CA THR A 78 -8.71 6.22 3.48
C THR A 78 -9.26 4.79 3.43
N VAL A 79 -8.42 3.77 3.61
CA VAL A 79 -8.87 2.36 3.65
C VAL A 79 -9.89 2.12 4.76
N LEU A 80 -9.69 2.69 5.94
CA LEU A 80 -10.61 2.49 7.06
C LEU A 80 -11.97 3.16 6.85
N THR A 81 -12.00 4.33 6.23
CA THR A 81 -13.17 5.20 6.17
C THR A 81 -13.91 5.20 4.83
N GLY A 82 -13.28 4.70 3.75
CA GLY A 82 -13.79 4.90 2.39
C GLY A 82 -13.87 6.38 1.98
N LYS A 83 -13.05 7.27 2.59
CA LYS A 83 -13.10 8.72 2.36
C LYS A 83 -11.74 9.28 1.93
N TYR A 84 -11.77 10.29 1.09
CA TYR A 84 -10.59 11.11 0.78
C TYR A 84 -10.03 11.77 2.04
N SER A 85 -8.72 12.06 2.03
CA SER A 85 -7.99 12.64 3.18
C SER A 85 -8.60 13.95 3.71
N HIS A 86 -9.14 14.80 2.83
CA HIS A 86 -9.78 16.05 3.22
C HIS A 86 -11.15 15.87 3.91
N LEU A 87 -11.78 14.71 3.80
CA LEU A 87 -13.03 14.38 4.48
C LEU A 87 -12.83 13.47 5.69
N ASN A 88 -11.81 12.62 5.70
CA ASN A 88 -11.48 11.82 6.89
C ASN A 88 -10.60 12.59 7.90
N GLY A 89 -10.13 13.80 7.55
CA GLY A 89 -9.35 14.67 8.42
C GLY A 89 -7.90 14.24 8.67
N TYR A 90 -7.36 13.30 7.85
CA TYR A 90 -5.99 12.80 7.99
C TYR A 90 -5.17 13.02 6.70
N PRO A 91 -4.77 14.27 6.38
CA PRO A 91 -4.16 14.62 5.11
C PRO A 91 -2.64 14.39 5.04
N ASN A 92 -1.94 14.25 6.17
CA ASN A 92 -0.48 14.15 6.24
C ASN A 92 0.00 13.28 7.41
N ASN A 93 1.32 13.05 7.49
CA ASN A 93 2.00 12.33 8.57
C ASN A 93 2.67 13.28 9.58
N ALA A 94 2.17 14.50 9.76
CA ALA A 94 2.73 15.43 10.75
C ALA A 94 2.79 14.77 12.14
N GLY A 95 3.85 15.06 12.92
CA GLY A 95 4.15 14.33 14.15
C GLY A 95 3.09 14.36 15.26
N ASN A 96 2.13 15.28 15.17
CA ASN A 96 0.96 15.40 16.06
C ASN A 96 -0.36 14.98 15.38
N ALA A 97 -0.34 14.49 14.14
CA ALA A 97 -1.53 14.03 13.45
C ALA A 97 -2.14 12.84 14.21
N ARG A 98 -3.43 12.93 14.49
CA ARG A 98 -4.21 11.88 15.15
C ARG A 98 -5.48 11.61 14.36
N PHE A 99 -5.68 10.36 14.00
CA PHE A 99 -6.92 9.94 13.38
C PHE A 99 -8.06 10.01 14.39
N ASP A 100 -9.18 10.60 13.98
CA ASP A 100 -10.39 10.60 14.78
C ASP A 100 -11.04 9.23 14.76
N GLY A 101 -10.75 8.44 15.80
CA GLY A 101 -11.31 7.12 16.00
C GLY A 101 -12.82 7.09 16.26
N ALA A 102 -13.51 8.24 16.43
CA ALA A 102 -14.97 8.29 16.54
C ALA A 102 -15.67 8.10 15.20
N GLN A 103 -15.01 8.39 14.08
CA GLN A 103 -15.56 8.25 12.73
C GLN A 103 -16.09 6.84 12.46
N VAL A 104 -17.01 6.77 11.49
CA VAL A 104 -17.46 5.49 10.91
C VAL A 104 -16.32 4.88 10.14
N THR A 105 -16.00 3.61 10.46
CA THR A 105 -15.00 2.81 9.76
C THR A 105 -15.55 1.42 9.45
N PHE A 106 -15.09 0.78 8.39
CA PHE A 106 -15.60 -0.52 8.01
C PHE A 106 -15.40 -1.61 9.10
N PRO A 107 -14.28 -1.64 9.88
CA PRO A 107 -14.15 -2.61 10.96
C PRO A 107 -15.22 -2.47 12.04
N LYS A 108 -15.59 -1.23 12.41
CA LYS A 108 -16.70 -1.00 13.38
C LYS A 108 -18.03 -1.53 12.88
N LEU A 109 -18.31 -1.38 11.58
CA LEU A 109 -19.55 -1.85 10.98
C LEU A 109 -19.57 -3.38 10.90
N LEU A 110 -18.45 -4.01 10.54
CA LEU A 110 -18.30 -5.47 10.58
C LEU A 110 -18.44 -6.01 12.01
N GLN A 111 -17.81 -5.37 13.01
CA GLN A 111 -17.94 -5.75 14.41
C GLN A 111 -19.42 -5.69 14.87
N LYS A 112 -20.13 -4.61 14.52
CA LYS A 112 -21.57 -4.48 14.74
C LYS A 112 -22.40 -5.57 14.07
N ALA A 113 -21.95 -6.06 12.90
CA ALA A 113 -22.58 -7.14 12.17
C ALA A 113 -22.21 -8.54 12.68
N GLY A 114 -21.47 -8.64 13.79
CA GLY A 114 -21.14 -9.89 14.45
C GLY A 114 -19.80 -10.50 14.04
N TYR A 115 -18.99 -9.82 13.23
CA TYR A 115 -17.63 -10.23 12.98
C TYR A 115 -16.76 -10.07 14.21
N GLN A 116 -15.84 -11.02 14.41
CA GLN A 116 -14.73 -10.84 15.32
C GLN A 116 -13.58 -10.15 14.57
N THR A 117 -13.03 -9.08 15.13
CA THR A 117 -12.13 -8.18 14.38
C THR A 117 -10.77 -8.08 15.05
N ALA A 118 -9.70 -8.18 14.23
CA ALA A 118 -8.33 -8.00 14.71
C ALA A 118 -7.52 -7.06 13.82
N MET A 119 -6.67 -6.25 14.46
CA MET A 119 -5.67 -5.36 13.83
C MET A 119 -4.28 -5.66 14.37
N ILE A 120 -3.38 -6.17 13.53
CA ILE A 120 -2.05 -6.61 13.97
C ILE A 120 -0.98 -6.00 13.06
N GLY A 121 -0.01 -5.29 13.66
CA GLY A 121 1.13 -4.72 12.95
C GLY A 121 1.14 -3.20 12.85
N LYS A 122 1.37 -2.63 11.67
CA LYS A 122 1.50 -1.18 11.48
C LYS A 122 0.14 -0.49 11.43
N TRP A 123 -0.13 0.35 12.44
CA TRP A 123 -1.32 1.22 12.51
C TRP A 123 -1.04 2.61 11.93
N HIS A 124 -0.06 3.31 12.46
CA HIS A 124 0.48 4.59 12.01
C HIS A 124 -0.55 5.73 11.85
N LEU A 125 -1.53 5.80 12.74
CA LEU A 125 -2.58 6.82 12.73
C LEU A 125 -2.58 7.73 13.97
N GLY A 126 -1.55 7.65 14.82
CA GLY A 126 -1.36 8.52 15.99
C GLY A 126 -2.41 8.37 17.10
N SER A 127 -3.37 7.46 16.96
CA SER A 127 -4.40 7.12 17.94
C SER A 127 -4.43 5.60 18.14
N ASP A 128 -5.10 5.13 19.18
CA ASP A 128 -5.34 3.71 19.34
C ASP A 128 -6.37 3.19 18.32
N PRO A 129 -6.25 1.93 17.86
CA PRO A 129 -7.24 1.31 16.98
C PRO A 129 -8.63 1.23 17.64
N THR A 130 -9.68 1.52 16.85
CA THR A 130 -11.08 1.39 17.27
C THR A 130 -11.86 0.52 16.27
N GLY A 131 -12.85 -0.25 16.79
CA GLY A 131 -13.61 -1.21 15.98
C GLY A 131 -12.90 -2.55 15.84
N PHE A 132 -12.03 -2.88 16.79
CA PHE A 132 -11.33 -4.15 16.87
C PHE A 132 -11.47 -4.77 18.25
N ASP A 133 -11.75 -6.06 18.30
CA ASP A 133 -11.81 -6.85 19.54
C ASP A 133 -10.40 -7.16 20.05
N PHE A 134 -9.47 -7.29 19.13
CA PHE A 134 -8.05 -7.49 19.42
C PHE A 134 -7.19 -6.59 18.55
N TRP A 135 -6.18 -5.96 19.14
CA TRP A 135 -5.15 -5.29 18.37
C TRP A 135 -3.78 -5.35 19.05
N GLN A 136 -2.75 -5.51 18.23
CA GLN A 136 -1.35 -5.39 18.63
C GLN A 136 -0.58 -4.62 17.58
N VAL A 137 -0.21 -3.38 17.89
CA VAL A 137 0.29 -2.44 16.89
C VAL A 137 1.66 -1.85 17.25
N LEU A 138 2.39 -1.52 16.20
CA LEU A 138 3.67 -0.83 16.27
C LEU A 138 3.44 0.66 16.61
N PRO A 139 4.22 1.26 17.52
CA PRO A 139 4.20 2.71 17.72
C PRO A 139 4.86 3.42 16.53
N GLY A 140 4.20 4.44 15.99
CA GLY A 140 4.68 5.24 14.86
C GLY A 140 5.04 4.38 13.64
N GLN A 141 6.27 4.50 13.15
CA GLN A 141 6.78 3.71 12.01
C GLN A 141 7.20 2.29 12.40
N GLY A 142 7.36 2.01 13.70
CA GLY A 142 7.86 0.72 14.18
C GLY A 142 9.36 0.48 13.93
N ALA A 143 9.87 -0.62 14.47
CA ALA A 143 11.24 -1.10 14.25
C ALA A 143 11.20 -2.51 13.66
N TYR A 144 12.23 -2.89 12.89
CA TYR A 144 12.33 -4.22 12.30
C TYR A 144 12.75 -5.29 13.29
N TYR A 145 13.68 -4.96 14.18
CA TYR A 145 14.20 -5.89 15.16
C TYR A 145 13.72 -5.54 16.57
N ASN A 146 13.30 -6.57 17.29
CA ASN A 146 12.90 -6.49 18.71
C ASN A 146 11.96 -5.30 18.99
N PRO A 147 10.86 -5.14 18.21
CA PRO A 147 10.02 -3.97 18.28
C PRO A 147 9.24 -3.92 19.61
N PRO A 148 9.17 -2.74 20.26
CA PRO A 148 8.08 -2.51 21.19
C PRO A 148 6.76 -2.48 20.42
N MET A 149 5.70 -2.97 21.02
CA MET A 149 4.33 -2.90 20.48
C MET A 149 3.35 -2.54 21.61
N THR A 150 2.14 -2.18 21.23
CA THR A 150 1.02 -2.00 22.16
C THR A 150 -0.05 -3.02 21.84
N ARG A 151 -0.49 -3.82 22.83
CA ARG A 151 -1.59 -4.81 22.70
C ARG A 151 -2.76 -4.35 23.55
N ASN A 152 -3.89 -4.02 22.93
CA ASN A 152 -5.10 -3.56 23.61
C ASN A 152 -4.81 -2.52 24.71
N GLY A 153 -3.94 -1.54 24.42
CA GLY A 153 -3.52 -0.48 25.34
C GLY A 153 -2.33 -0.83 26.26
N ALA A 154 -1.90 -2.07 26.37
CA ALA A 154 -0.76 -2.48 27.18
C ALA A 154 0.54 -2.51 26.36
N ALA A 155 1.62 -1.91 26.88
CA ALA A 155 2.94 -1.97 26.26
C ALA A 155 3.53 -3.38 26.32
N ILE A 156 4.07 -3.87 25.21
CA ILE A 156 4.71 -5.18 25.08
C ILE A 156 6.07 -5.01 24.42
N GLN A 157 7.10 -5.64 24.99
CA GLN A 157 8.40 -5.79 24.36
C GLN A 157 8.47 -7.15 23.67
N ASN A 158 8.78 -7.14 22.38
CA ASN A 158 8.97 -8.36 21.60
C ASN A 158 10.47 -8.61 21.35
N SER A 159 10.81 -9.87 21.10
CA SER A 159 12.12 -10.29 20.62
C SER A 159 11.97 -10.99 19.27
N GLY A 160 12.83 -10.68 18.32
CA GLY A 160 12.79 -11.25 16.97
C GLY A 160 12.56 -10.22 15.87
N TYR A 161 12.20 -10.72 14.68
CA TYR A 161 11.99 -9.90 13.50
C TYR A 161 10.51 -9.52 13.34
N VAL A 162 10.24 -8.26 13.04
CA VAL A 162 8.89 -7.68 13.08
C VAL A 162 7.86 -8.40 12.20
N THR A 163 8.26 -8.82 10.99
CA THR A 163 7.35 -9.52 10.07
C THR A 163 6.93 -10.88 10.63
N ASP A 164 7.88 -11.61 11.24
CA ASP A 164 7.60 -12.88 11.89
C ASP A 164 6.67 -12.69 13.09
N ILE A 165 6.95 -11.69 13.94
CA ILE A 165 6.13 -11.36 15.11
C ILE A 165 4.68 -11.04 14.70
N ILE A 166 4.49 -10.20 13.66
CA ILE A 166 3.16 -9.87 13.14
C ILE A 166 2.44 -11.12 12.66
N THR A 167 3.15 -12.01 11.96
CA THR A 167 2.60 -13.27 11.46
C THR A 167 2.23 -14.21 12.59
N ASP A 168 3.12 -14.40 13.58
CA ASP A 168 2.91 -15.27 14.72
C ASP A 168 1.70 -14.83 15.53
N VAL A 169 1.58 -13.53 15.83
CA VAL A 169 0.44 -12.95 16.55
C VAL A 169 -0.86 -13.10 15.74
N SER A 170 -0.80 -12.98 14.42
CA SER A 170 -1.96 -13.16 13.53
C SER A 170 -2.45 -14.61 13.54
N LEU A 171 -1.53 -15.56 13.46
CA LEU A 171 -1.84 -16.99 13.51
C LEU A 171 -2.33 -17.43 14.89
N ASP A 172 -1.72 -16.93 15.96
CA ASP A 172 -2.16 -17.16 17.34
C ASP A 172 -3.58 -16.65 17.56
N TRP A 173 -3.88 -15.42 17.11
CA TRP A 173 -5.24 -14.89 17.18
C TRP A 173 -6.24 -15.72 16.39
N LEU A 174 -5.91 -16.13 15.15
CA LEU A 174 -6.75 -17.02 14.34
C LEU A 174 -7.01 -18.36 15.03
N GLN A 175 -6.05 -18.90 15.77
CA GLN A 175 -6.21 -20.16 16.49
C GLN A 175 -7.17 -20.04 17.68
N HIS A 176 -7.12 -18.92 18.41
CA HIS A 176 -7.86 -18.70 19.66
C HIS A 176 -9.16 -17.89 19.48
N ARG A 177 -9.50 -17.45 18.27
CA ARG A 177 -10.74 -16.72 18.00
C ARG A 177 -11.98 -17.55 18.32
N ASP A 178 -13.12 -16.89 18.49
CA ASP A 178 -14.43 -17.57 18.52
C ASP A 178 -14.74 -18.16 17.13
N LYS A 179 -14.65 -19.50 17.03
CA LYS A 179 -14.80 -20.22 15.75
C LYS A 179 -16.25 -20.25 15.25
N THR A 180 -17.21 -19.76 16.04
CA THR A 180 -18.64 -19.68 15.66
C THR A 180 -18.96 -18.39 14.88
N LYS A 181 -18.05 -17.41 14.88
CA LYS A 181 -18.23 -16.10 14.24
C LYS A 181 -17.39 -15.97 12.98
N PRO A 182 -17.88 -15.23 11.97
CA PRO A 182 -17.02 -14.76 10.89
C PRO A 182 -15.99 -13.77 11.45
N PHE A 183 -14.86 -13.61 10.75
CA PHE A 183 -13.80 -12.73 11.23
C PHE A 183 -13.24 -11.79 10.15
N LEU A 184 -12.73 -10.66 10.63
CA LEU A 184 -11.84 -9.75 9.92
C LEU A 184 -10.46 -9.81 10.58
N LEU A 185 -9.45 -10.22 9.84
CA LEU A 185 -8.04 -10.07 10.22
C LEU A 185 -7.37 -9.04 9.32
N MET A 186 -6.91 -7.92 9.89
CA MET A 186 -6.02 -6.95 9.25
C MET A 186 -4.58 -7.28 9.69
N CYS A 187 -3.84 -8.01 8.85
CA CYS A 187 -2.42 -8.33 9.04
C CYS A 187 -1.57 -7.29 8.30
N GLN A 188 -1.04 -6.30 9.05
CA GLN A 188 -0.42 -5.12 8.47
C GLN A 188 1.08 -5.06 8.74
N HIS A 189 1.88 -5.40 7.71
CA HIS A 189 3.33 -5.40 7.80
C HIS A 189 3.92 -3.99 7.76
N LYS A 190 4.99 -3.76 8.57
CA LYS A 190 5.87 -2.62 8.42
C LYS A 190 6.72 -2.75 7.15
N ALA A 191 7.11 -3.96 6.81
CA ALA A 191 7.96 -4.26 5.65
C ALA A 191 7.21 -4.01 4.32
N PRO A 192 7.89 -3.47 3.30
CA PRO A 192 9.30 -3.09 3.24
C PRO A 192 9.59 -1.59 3.49
N HIS A 193 8.90 -0.90 4.39
CA HIS A 193 9.15 0.52 4.68
C HIS A 193 10.64 0.80 5.02
N ARG A 194 11.11 1.98 4.66
CA ARG A 194 12.43 2.51 5.05
C ARG A 194 12.68 2.24 6.56
N GLU A 195 13.83 1.79 7.01
CA GLU A 195 15.14 1.76 6.35
C GLU A 195 15.49 0.39 5.76
N TRP A 196 14.49 -0.45 5.37
CA TRP A 196 14.68 -1.74 4.67
C TRP A 196 15.70 -2.65 5.37
N GLU A 197 15.46 -3.01 6.60
CA GLU A 197 16.34 -3.88 7.38
C GLU A 197 15.91 -5.35 7.17
N PRO A 198 16.66 -6.16 6.40
CA PRO A 198 16.26 -7.54 6.11
C PRO A 198 16.31 -8.44 7.34
N ALA A 199 15.53 -9.52 7.36
CA ALA A 199 15.73 -10.59 8.33
C ALA A 199 17.09 -11.26 8.12
N LEU A 200 17.77 -11.67 9.22
CA LEU A 200 19.12 -12.27 9.14
C LEU A 200 19.20 -13.45 8.18
N ARG A 201 18.13 -14.26 8.09
CA ARG A 201 18.05 -15.40 7.17
C ARG A 201 18.01 -15.02 5.69
N HIS A 202 17.75 -13.76 5.38
CA HIS A 202 17.65 -13.27 4.00
C HIS A 202 18.78 -12.35 3.56
N LEU A 203 19.75 -12.08 4.44
CA LEU A 203 20.86 -11.17 4.13
C LEU A 203 21.60 -11.56 2.84
N ASP A 204 21.84 -12.84 2.64
CA ASP A 204 22.58 -13.38 1.48
C ASP A 204 21.68 -14.11 0.46
N ALA A 205 20.38 -13.88 0.50
CA ALA A 205 19.43 -14.66 -0.32
C ALA A 205 19.60 -14.50 -1.84
N ASP A 206 20.15 -13.37 -2.28
CA ASP A 206 20.42 -13.07 -3.68
C ASP A 206 21.92 -13.11 -4.04
N GLY A 207 22.79 -13.40 -3.07
CA GLY A 207 24.25 -13.41 -3.26
C GLY A 207 24.76 -12.10 -3.86
N ASP A 208 25.53 -12.18 -4.94
CA ASP A 208 26.07 -11.02 -5.67
C ASP A 208 25.21 -10.63 -6.89
N ARG A 209 23.90 -10.91 -6.86
CA ARG A 209 22.99 -10.53 -7.94
C ARG A 209 23.05 -9.04 -8.19
N HIS A 210 23.22 -8.66 -9.45
CA HIS A 210 23.12 -7.28 -9.91
C HIS A 210 21.70 -7.02 -10.45
N TYR A 211 20.99 -6.04 -9.89
CA TYR A 211 19.66 -5.65 -10.32
C TYR A 211 19.71 -4.67 -11.49
N ALA A 212 18.90 -4.90 -12.51
CA ALA A 212 18.79 -4.01 -13.66
C ALA A 212 18.35 -2.60 -13.21
N GLU A 213 19.04 -1.60 -13.71
CA GLU A 213 18.71 -0.20 -13.48
C GLU A 213 17.42 0.16 -14.25
N PRO A 214 16.48 0.94 -13.69
CA PRO A 214 15.41 1.51 -14.49
C PRO A 214 16.00 2.52 -15.49
N PRO A 215 15.42 2.69 -16.68
CA PRO A 215 15.95 3.58 -17.70
C PRO A 215 16.02 5.05 -17.26
N THR A 216 15.28 5.40 -16.21
CA THR A 216 15.16 6.74 -15.64
C THR A 216 16.00 6.94 -14.36
N LEU A 217 16.93 6.03 -14.01
CA LEU A 217 17.79 6.16 -12.81
C LEU A 217 18.60 7.48 -12.80
N PHE A 218 18.96 7.98 -13.97
CA PHE A 218 19.72 9.22 -14.14
C PHE A 218 18.91 10.30 -14.86
N ASP A 219 17.63 10.41 -14.48
CA ASP A 219 16.72 11.44 -14.98
C ASP A 219 17.24 12.85 -14.59
N ASP A 220 17.26 13.75 -15.54
CA ASP A 220 17.70 15.15 -15.36
C ASP A 220 16.54 16.13 -15.12
N TYR A 221 15.30 15.59 -15.11
CA TYR A 221 14.05 16.34 -14.96
C TYR A 221 13.80 17.39 -16.05
N ALA A 222 14.51 17.34 -17.16
CA ALA A 222 14.30 18.26 -18.26
C ALA A 222 12.89 18.13 -18.85
N GLY A 223 12.22 19.26 -19.06
CA GLY A 223 10.86 19.29 -19.61
C GLY A 223 9.74 19.11 -18.59
N ARG A 224 10.08 19.16 -17.30
CA ARG A 224 9.16 19.24 -16.15
C ARG A 224 9.40 20.51 -15.35
N GLY A 225 8.52 20.77 -14.35
CA GLY A 225 8.53 22.00 -13.57
C GLY A 225 9.50 22.01 -12.40
N LEU A 226 9.24 22.90 -11.45
CA LEU A 226 10.13 23.11 -10.31
C LEU A 226 10.05 22.01 -9.25
N ALA A 227 8.93 21.29 -9.16
CA ALA A 227 8.73 20.30 -8.09
C ALA A 227 9.75 19.17 -8.18
N GLU A 228 10.03 18.67 -9.38
CA GLU A 228 10.98 17.60 -9.64
C GLU A 228 12.42 18.01 -9.36
N HIS A 229 12.73 19.30 -9.48
CA HIS A 229 14.06 19.86 -9.15
C HIS A 229 14.21 20.15 -7.64
N ASP A 230 13.12 20.51 -6.95
CA ASP A 230 13.14 20.95 -5.54
C ASP A 230 13.13 19.78 -4.54
N GLN A 231 12.64 18.60 -4.94
CA GLN A 231 12.52 17.44 -4.05
C GLN A 231 13.88 16.96 -3.54
N ASP A 232 13.91 16.32 -2.38
CA ASP A 232 15.09 15.71 -1.79
C ASP A 232 14.88 14.22 -1.46
N MET A 233 14.44 13.42 -2.48
CA MET A 233 14.23 11.98 -2.37
C MET A 233 15.07 11.16 -3.37
N THR A 234 16.22 11.71 -3.80
CA THR A 234 17.09 11.03 -4.76
C THR A 234 17.99 10.00 -4.08
N ILE A 235 18.22 8.88 -4.77
CA ILE A 235 19.22 7.87 -4.38
C ILE A 235 20.61 8.53 -4.29
N GLU A 236 20.92 9.43 -5.21
CA GLU A 236 22.21 10.13 -5.28
C GLU A 236 22.54 10.89 -3.97
N LYS A 237 21.59 11.71 -3.48
CA LYS A 237 21.88 12.73 -2.46
C LYS A 237 21.25 12.46 -1.11
N THR A 238 20.12 11.72 -1.05
CA THR A 238 19.26 11.71 0.14
C THR A 238 19.41 10.46 1.00
N MET A 239 19.92 9.36 0.46
CA MET A 239 20.13 8.14 1.24
C MET A 239 21.15 8.36 2.36
N THR A 240 20.77 7.94 3.57
CA THR A 240 21.58 8.05 4.77
C THR A 240 22.47 6.82 4.96
N GLU A 241 23.42 6.89 5.91
CA GLU A 241 24.23 5.73 6.31
C GLU A 241 23.38 4.56 6.82
N ALA A 242 22.26 4.83 7.50
CA ALA A 242 21.32 3.80 7.95
C ALA A 242 20.61 3.12 6.77
N ASP A 243 20.18 3.88 5.76
CA ASP A 243 19.59 3.34 4.54
C ASP A 243 20.55 2.40 3.81
N LEU A 244 21.83 2.75 3.79
CA LEU A 244 22.91 2.02 3.11
C LEU A 244 23.56 0.95 4.00
N LYS A 245 23.06 0.73 5.22
CA LYS A 245 23.61 -0.23 6.22
C LYS A 245 25.09 0.02 6.53
N LEU A 246 25.56 1.25 6.38
CA LEU A 246 26.87 1.67 6.85
C LEU A 246 26.89 1.82 8.38
N THR A 247 25.71 1.98 8.98
CA THR A 247 25.44 1.87 10.42
C THR A 247 24.40 0.79 10.68
N PRO A 248 24.58 -0.06 11.69
CA PRO A 248 23.65 -1.14 11.99
C PRO A 248 22.39 -0.64 12.69
N PRO A 249 21.28 -1.43 12.63
CA PRO A 249 20.07 -1.15 13.39
C PRO A 249 20.33 -1.04 14.91
N PRO A 250 19.67 -0.09 15.61
CA PRO A 250 19.98 0.18 17.01
C PRO A 250 19.46 -0.87 18.01
N ARG A 251 18.57 -1.78 17.55
CA ARG A 251 17.84 -2.72 18.43
C ARG A 251 18.28 -4.18 18.29
N LEU A 252 19.39 -4.45 17.65
CA LEU A 252 19.92 -5.80 17.52
C LEU A 252 20.42 -6.30 18.88
N THR A 253 20.14 -7.59 19.21
CA THR A 253 20.83 -8.28 20.31
C THR A 253 22.31 -8.49 19.94
N PRO A 254 23.19 -8.84 20.90
CA PRO A 254 24.59 -9.14 20.58
C PRO A 254 24.74 -10.23 19.51
N GLU A 255 23.91 -11.27 19.54
CA GLU A 255 23.93 -12.37 18.58
C GLU A 255 23.44 -11.91 17.19
N GLN A 256 22.36 -11.14 17.14
CA GLN A 256 21.84 -10.52 15.90
C GLN A 256 22.87 -9.56 15.33
N ARG A 257 23.52 -8.77 16.18
CA ARG A 257 24.56 -7.82 15.79
C ARG A 257 25.77 -8.55 15.18
N LYS A 258 26.21 -9.65 15.78
CA LYS A 258 27.32 -10.46 15.26
C LYS A 258 27.00 -11.00 13.86
N ALA A 259 25.80 -11.51 13.63
CA ALA A 259 25.39 -12.02 12.33
C ALA A 259 25.25 -10.88 11.29
N TRP A 260 24.72 -9.74 11.70
CA TRP A 260 24.61 -8.53 10.86
C TRP A 260 25.98 -8.02 10.42
N ASP A 261 26.90 -7.85 11.35
CA ASP A 261 28.25 -7.34 11.07
C ASP A 261 29.04 -8.32 10.19
N ALA A 262 28.89 -9.63 10.41
CA ALA A 262 29.53 -10.64 9.57
C ALA A 262 29.13 -10.52 8.08
N TYR A 263 27.91 -10.06 7.80
CA TYR A 263 27.44 -9.84 6.42
C TYR A 263 27.83 -8.47 5.87
N TYR A 264 27.56 -7.39 6.65
CA TYR A 264 27.73 -6.02 6.13
C TYR A 264 29.14 -5.48 6.24
N ASP A 265 29.93 -5.84 7.25
CA ASP A 265 31.27 -5.26 7.44
C ASP A 265 32.23 -5.51 6.28
N PRO A 266 32.32 -6.72 5.71
CA PRO A 266 33.17 -6.95 4.53
C PRO A 266 32.69 -6.12 3.31
N ARG A 267 31.39 -6.04 3.11
CA ARG A 267 30.77 -5.27 2.01
C ARG A 267 30.96 -3.77 2.17
N ASN A 268 30.90 -3.27 3.40
CA ASN A 268 31.15 -1.87 3.73
C ASN A 268 32.65 -1.53 3.63
N ALA A 269 33.53 -2.46 3.98
CA ALA A 269 34.98 -2.30 3.78
C ALA A 269 35.34 -2.22 2.29
N ALA A 270 34.75 -3.11 1.46
CA ALA A 270 34.94 -3.09 0.02
C ALA A 270 34.43 -1.78 -0.62
N PHE A 271 33.26 -1.27 -0.19
CA PHE A 271 32.74 0.03 -0.62
C PHE A 271 33.72 1.18 -0.28
N ARG A 272 34.21 1.23 0.95
CA ARG A 272 35.16 2.27 1.37
C ARG A 272 36.48 2.21 0.61
N ALA A 273 36.96 1.00 0.33
CA ALA A 273 38.19 0.78 -0.46
C ALA A 273 38.01 1.18 -1.94
N ALA A 274 36.86 0.86 -2.52
CA ALA A 274 36.54 1.22 -3.91
C ALA A 274 36.29 2.74 -4.08
N ASN A 275 35.77 3.39 -3.04
CA ASN A 275 35.46 4.84 -3.00
C ASN A 275 34.80 5.36 -4.28
N PRO A 276 33.69 4.78 -4.74
CA PRO A 276 33.04 5.18 -5.99
C PRO A 276 32.56 6.64 -5.93
N GLN A 277 32.56 7.34 -7.07
CA GLN A 277 32.19 8.74 -7.16
C GLN A 277 31.13 8.96 -8.25
N GLY A 278 30.37 10.06 -8.16
CA GLY A 278 29.40 10.45 -9.18
C GLY A 278 28.38 9.35 -9.49
N ARG A 279 28.22 9.04 -10.78
CA ARG A 279 27.24 8.00 -11.21
C ARG A 279 27.57 6.61 -10.67
N ASP A 280 28.82 6.26 -10.46
CA ASP A 280 29.19 4.95 -9.91
C ASP A 280 28.80 4.83 -8.43
N LEU A 281 28.89 5.92 -7.66
CA LEU A 281 28.36 5.99 -6.32
C LEU A 281 26.83 5.84 -6.30
N THR A 282 26.13 6.49 -7.22
CA THR A 282 24.68 6.36 -7.35
C THR A 282 24.27 4.93 -7.70
N ARG A 283 24.97 4.25 -8.63
CA ARG A 283 24.76 2.83 -8.95
C ARG A 283 25.00 1.93 -7.75
N TRP A 284 26.08 2.15 -7.01
CA TRP A 284 26.36 1.38 -5.82
C TRP A 284 25.24 1.56 -4.77
N LYS A 285 24.78 2.78 -4.53
CA LYS A 285 23.64 3.06 -3.61
C LYS A 285 22.37 2.36 -4.10
N TYR A 286 22.08 2.42 -5.40
CA TYR A 286 20.94 1.72 -6.01
C TYR A 286 21.01 0.21 -5.77
N GLN A 287 22.15 -0.43 -6.04
CA GLN A 287 22.32 -1.87 -5.82
C GLN A 287 22.14 -2.23 -4.34
N ARG A 288 22.74 -1.47 -3.41
CA ARG A 288 22.58 -1.68 -1.97
C ARG A 288 21.11 -1.55 -1.55
N TYR A 289 20.43 -0.52 -2.01
CA TYR A 289 19.02 -0.28 -1.77
C TYR A 289 18.15 -1.44 -2.28
N MET A 290 18.36 -1.88 -3.52
CA MET A 290 17.59 -2.97 -4.11
C MET A 290 17.78 -4.29 -3.37
N HIS A 291 19.02 -4.64 -3.00
CA HIS A 291 19.29 -5.84 -2.20
C HIS A 291 18.52 -5.82 -0.88
N ASP A 292 18.61 -4.73 -0.13
CA ASP A 292 18.01 -4.65 1.20
C ASP A 292 16.48 -4.58 1.13
N TYR A 293 15.92 -3.82 0.19
CA TYR A 293 14.48 -3.73 -0.05
C TYR A 293 13.89 -5.10 -0.42
N LEU A 294 14.47 -5.78 -1.39
CA LEU A 294 13.97 -7.07 -1.87
C LEU A 294 14.18 -8.20 -0.85
N ALA A 295 15.31 -8.20 -0.12
CA ALA A 295 15.54 -9.15 0.96
C ALA A 295 14.52 -8.98 2.10
N THR A 296 14.10 -7.74 2.39
CA THR A 296 13.05 -7.45 3.37
C THR A 296 11.70 -8.01 2.93
N LEU A 297 11.39 -7.94 1.62
CA LEU A 297 10.15 -8.48 1.04
C LEU A 297 10.04 -9.99 1.10
N ARG A 298 11.16 -10.74 1.10
CA ARG A 298 11.13 -12.20 1.25
C ARG A 298 10.40 -12.63 2.51
N SER A 299 10.60 -11.91 3.62
CA SER A 299 9.88 -12.17 4.87
C SER A 299 8.37 -11.91 4.75
N VAL A 300 7.96 -10.93 3.94
CA VAL A 300 6.53 -10.66 3.68
C VAL A 300 5.92 -11.80 2.85
N ASP A 301 6.61 -12.26 1.81
CA ASP A 301 6.15 -13.40 1.01
C ASP A 301 6.02 -14.68 1.86
N GLU A 302 7.01 -14.96 2.73
CA GLU A 302 6.93 -16.07 3.69
C GLU A 302 5.72 -15.94 4.64
N SER A 303 5.47 -14.73 5.15
CA SER A 303 4.30 -14.45 6.00
C SER A 303 2.99 -14.76 5.29
N VAL A 304 2.84 -14.31 4.03
CA VAL A 304 1.67 -14.62 3.21
C VAL A 304 1.50 -16.13 3.07
N GLY A 305 2.58 -16.86 2.78
CA GLY A 305 2.56 -18.32 2.70
C GLY A 305 2.02 -18.96 3.98
N ARG A 306 2.56 -18.57 5.14
CA ARG A 306 2.14 -19.08 6.45
C ARG A 306 0.66 -18.84 6.76
N VAL A 307 0.14 -17.65 6.39
CA VAL A 307 -1.28 -17.33 6.58
C VAL A 307 -2.15 -18.17 5.64
N LEU A 308 -1.79 -18.32 4.38
CA LEU A 308 -2.53 -19.13 3.41
C LEU A 308 -2.54 -20.61 3.82
N ASP A 309 -1.39 -21.15 4.22
CA ASP A 309 -1.26 -22.55 4.69
C ASP A 309 -2.12 -22.82 5.93
N TYR A 310 -2.19 -21.85 6.86
CA TYR A 310 -3.07 -21.95 8.01
C TYR A 310 -4.54 -22.02 7.59
N LEU A 311 -4.98 -21.14 6.67
CA LEU A 311 -6.37 -21.13 6.20
C LEU A 311 -6.75 -22.46 5.52
N GLU A 312 -5.84 -23.03 4.73
CA GLU A 312 -6.03 -24.33 4.07
C GLU A 312 -6.10 -25.45 5.09
N LYS A 313 -5.15 -25.51 6.02
CA LYS A 313 -5.07 -26.54 7.07
C LYS A 313 -6.31 -26.57 7.97
N GLU A 314 -6.84 -25.42 8.33
CA GLU A 314 -8.01 -25.28 9.21
C GLU A 314 -9.35 -25.36 8.46
N GLY A 315 -9.34 -25.63 7.15
CA GLY A 315 -10.55 -25.73 6.32
C GLY A 315 -11.29 -24.40 6.14
N LEU A 316 -10.59 -23.26 6.32
CA LEU A 316 -11.16 -21.91 6.24
C LEU A 316 -11.05 -21.31 4.84
N ALA A 317 -10.19 -21.87 3.99
CA ALA A 317 -9.79 -21.27 2.73
C ALA A 317 -10.97 -21.00 1.77
N GLU A 318 -11.96 -21.90 1.75
CA GLU A 318 -13.11 -21.82 0.83
C GLU A 318 -14.14 -20.76 1.23
N ASN A 319 -14.19 -20.37 2.51
CA ASN A 319 -15.08 -19.30 3.01
C ASN A 319 -14.29 -18.06 3.47
N THR A 320 -13.12 -17.78 2.88
CA THR A 320 -12.29 -16.64 3.24
C THR A 320 -11.90 -15.84 2.02
N ILE A 321 -12.22 -14.55 2.06
CA ILE A 321 -11.68 -13.55 1.13
C ILE A 321 -10.28 -13.21 1.61
N VAL A 322 -9.28 -13.39 0.75
CA VAL A 322 -7.91 -12.97 1.01
C VAL A 322 -7.56 -11.82 0.07
N VAL A 323 -7.19 -10.69 0.66
CA VAL A 323 -6.74 -9.51 -0.07
C VAL A 323 -5.29 -9.21 0.29
N TYR A 324 -4.46 -9.02 -0.72
CA TYR A 324 -3.11 -8.47 -0.58
C TYR A 324 -3.03 -7.12 -1.25
N ALA A 325 -2.55 -6.10 -0.54
CA ALA A 325 -2.32 -4.76 -1.08
C ALA A 325 -1.17 -4.05 -0.35
N SER A 326 -0.76 -2.89 -0.87
CA SER A 326 0.11 -1.93 -0.18
C SER A 326 -0.62 -0.61 0.02
N ASP A 327 -0.17 0.19 0.97
CA ASP A 327 -0.78 1.50 1.26
C ASP A 327 -0.62 2.50 0.10
N GLN A 328 0.47 2.41 -0.66
CA GLN A 328 0.70 3.11 -1.93
C GLN A 328 1.76 2.38 -2.76
N GLY A 329 2.07 2.93 -3.93
CA GLY A 329 3.22 2.53 -4.72
C GLY A 329 4.54 3.05 -4.14
N PHE A 330 5.66 2.71 -4.79
CA PHE A 330 6.98 3.06 -4.31
C PHE A 330 8.00 3.09 -5.45
N TYR A 331 8.94 4.04 -5.44
CA TYR A 331 9.99 4.14 -6.45
C TYR A 331 11.13 3.16 -6.16
N LEU A 332 11.48 2.37 -7.16
CA LEU A 332 12.61 1.44 -7.14
C LEU A 332 13.72 1.92 -8.08
N GLY A 333 14.08 3.21 -7.93
CA GLY A 333 15.11 3.88 -8.74
C GLY A 333 14.58 4.65 -9.95
N GLU A 334 13.29 4.51 -10.30
CA GLU A 334 12.69 5.32 -11.34
C GLU A 334 12.82 6.80 -11.00
N HIS A 335 13.10 7.65 -11.97
CA HIS A 335 13.45 9.08 -11.82
C HIS A 335 14.67 9.36 -10.90
N GLY A 336 15.49 8.35 -10.63
CA GLY A 336 16.56 8.43 -9.64
C GLY A 336 16.06 8.49 -8.18
N TRP A 337 14.80 8.18 -7.93
CA TRP A 337 14.13 8.33 -6.64
C TRP A 337 13.99 7.03 -5.86
N PHE A 338 13.75 7.20 -4.58
CA PHE A 338 13.16 6.23 -3.66
C PHE A 338 12.03 6.93 -2.87
N ASP A 339 11.24 6.20 -2.07
CA ASP A 339 10.05 6.75 -1.39
C ASP A 339 8.82 6.82 -2.32
N LYS A 340 7.84 7.71 -2.07
CA LYS A 340 6.52 7.82 -2.69
C LYS A 340 6.12 9.29 -2.83
N ARG A 341 4.86 9.67 -2.63
CA ARG A 341 4.31 11.03 -2.48
C ARG A 341 3.78 11.67 -3.77
N TRP A 342 4.27 11.25 -4.91
CA TRP A 342 3.91 11.81 -6.21
C TRP A 342 2.65 11.17 -6.80
N ILE A 343 1.99 11.92 -7.70
CA ILE A 343 0.91 11.40 -8.55
C ILE A 343 1.44 10.50 -9.69
N PHE A 344 2.75 10.35 -9.87
CA PHE A 344 3.36 9.52 -10.92
C PHE A 344 3.11 8.03 -10.68
N GLU A 345 3.09 7.24 -11.76
CA GLU A 345 2.61 5.85 -11.76
C GLU A 345 3.25 4.98 -10.67
N GLU A 346 4.55 5.10 -10.42
CA GLU A 346 5.27 4.28 -9.45
C GLU A 346 4.82 4.53 -8.01
N SER A 347 4.42 5.73 -7.69
CA SER A 347 3.91 6.14 -6.38
C SER A 347 2.39 6.03 -6.27
N LEU A 348 1.67 6.35 -7.35
CA LEU A 348 0.22 6.35 -7.42
C LEU A 348 -0.38 4.94 -7.39
N ARG A 349 0.23 4.00 -8.13
CA ARG A 349 -0.28 2.63 -8.26
C ARG A 349 0.17 1.76 -7.10
N THR A 350 -0.80 1.11 -6.47
CA THR A 350 -0.56 0.12 -5.42
C THR A 350 -0.91 -1.28 -5.91
N PRO A 351 -0.22 -2.35 -5.47
CA PRO A 351 -0.66 -3.69 -5.79
C PRO A 351 -2.02 -4.00 -5.15
N LEU A 352 -2.84 -4.76 -5.87
CA LEU A 352 -4.08 -5.32 -5.35
C LEU A 352 -4.31 -6.70 -5.94
N LEU A 353 -4.31 -7.71 -5.08
CA LEU A 353 -4.62 -9.09 -5.41
C LEU A 353 -5.80 -9.55 -4.53
N VAL A 354 -6.82 -10.16 -5.11
CA VAL A 354 -8.02 -10.61 -4.39
C VAL A 354 -8.32 -12.05 -4.74
N ARG A 355 -8.29 -12.94 -3.74
CA ARG A 355 -8.85 -14.28 -3.83
C ARG A 355 -10.18 -14.32 -3.11
N TRP A 356 -11.24 -14.64 -3.82
CA TRP A 356 -12.56 -14.90 -3.26
C TRP A 356 -13.15 -16.16 -3.91
N PRO A 357 -13.04 -17.32 -3.24
CA PRO A 357 -13.52 -18.58 -3.79
C PRO A 357 -14.99 -18.51 -4.24
N GLY A 358 -15.29 -19.06 -5.40
CA GLY A 358 -16.64 -19.01 -5.99
C GLY A 358 -17.06 -17.66 -6.59
N VAL A 359 -16.27 -16.59 -6.41
CA VAL A 359 -16.56 -15.24 -6.89
C VAL A 359 -15.51 -14.77 -7.90
N THR A 360 -14.22 -14.73 -7.51
CA THR A 360 -13.16 -14.32 -8.44
C THR A 360 -12.80 -15.44 -9.40
N LYS A 361 -12.61 -15.11 -10.69
CA LYS A 361 -12.07 -16.06 -11.67
C LYS A 361 -10.57 -16.27 -11.42
N PRO A 362 -10.12 -17.50 -11.14
CA PRO A 362 -8.70 -17.78 -10.91
C PRO A 362 -7.80 -17.35 -12.07
N GLY A 363 -6.69 -16.71 -11.75
CA GLY A 363 -5.68 -16.25 -12.70
C GLY A 363 -6.13 -15.09 -13.60
N SER A 364 -7.24 -14.44 -13.27
CA SER A 364 -7.72 -13.28 -14.05
C SER A 364 -6.97 -11.99 -13.70
N ALA A 365 -6.92 -11.06 -14.65
CA ALA A 365 -6.43 -9.71 -14.46
C ALA A 365 -7.52 -8.70 -14.84
N ASN A 366 -7.58 -7.60 -14.09
CA ASN A 366 -8.50 -6.49 -14.32
C ASN A 366 -7.71 -5.19 -14.49
N ARG A 367 -8.13 -4.34 -15.45
CA ARG A 367 -7.50 -3.06 -15.78
C ARG A 367 -8.39 -1.85 -15.50
N ASP A 368 -9.57 -2.07 -14.91
CA ASP A 368 -10.42 -0.96 -14.51
C ASP A 368 -9.72 -0.08 -13.48
N LEU A 369 -9.99 1.20 -13.54
CA LEU A 369 -9.46 2.17 -12.58
C LEU A 369 -10.15 1.96 -11.22
N VAL A 370 -9.45 1.29 -10.30
CA VAL A 370 -9.91 1.02 -8.93
C VAL A 370 -8.98 1.70 -7.93
N SER A 371 -9.38 1.74 -6.66
CA SER A 371 -8.61 2.46 -5.65
C SER A 371 -8.67 1.77 -4.29
N ASN A 372 -7.69 2.04 -3.41
CA ASN A 372 -7.79 1.68 -1.99
C ASN A 372 -8.94 2.39 -1.27
N LEU A 373 -9.49 3.45 -1.86
CA LEU A 373 -10.74 4.10 -1.44
C LEU A 373 -11.94 3.15 -1.49
N ASP A 374 -11.90 2.14 -2.38
CA ASP A 374 -12.98 1.18 -2.64
C ASP A 374 -13.00 -0.01 -1.67
N PHE A 375 -11.97 -0.15 -0.83
CA PHE A 375 -11.80 -1.36 -0.02
C PHE A 375 -12.86 -1.47 1.08
N ALA A 376 -13.18 -0.36 1.77
CA ALA A 376 -14.19 -0.35 2.83
C ALA A 376 -15.56 -0.81 2.32
N GLU A 377 -16.03 -0.23 1.21
CA GLU A 377 -17.29 -0.56 0.56
C GLU A 377 -17.32 -2.00 0.07
N THR A 378 -16.19 -2.50 -0.44
CA THR A 378 -16.05 -3.88 -0.91
C THR A 378 -16.19 -4.88 0.24
N PHE A 379 -15.51 -4.64 1.36
CA PHE A 379 -15.59 -5.52 2.53
C PHE A 379 -16.98 -5.52 3.15
N LEU A 380 -17.64 -4.36 3.21
CA LEU A 380 -19.00 -4.24 3.72
C LEU A 380 -20.00 -4.97 2.82
N GLU A 381 -19.97 -4.76 1.50
CA GLU A 381 -20.86 -5.44 0.56
C GLU A 381 -20.64 -6.95 0.57
N ALA A 382 -19.37 -7.41 0.60
CA ALA A 382 -19.04 -8.82 0.67
C ALA A 382 -19.58 -9.50 1.95
N ALA A 383 -19.65 -8.76 3.05
CA ALA A 383 -20.22 -9.19 4.31
C ALA A 383 -21.75 -9.04 4.40
N GLY A 384 -22.40 -8.48 3.38
CA GLY A 384 -23.84 -8.16 3.40
C GLY A 384 -24.20 -7.01 4.35
N VAL A 385 -23.24 -6.14 4.66
CA VAL A 385 -23.43 -4.98 5.53
C VAL A 385 -23.70 -3.74 4.68
N PRO A 386 -24.73 -2.94 4.98
CA PRO A 386 -25.01 -1.71 4.24
C PRO A 386 -23.82 -0.75 4.22
N VAL A 387 -23.50 -0.23 3.04
CA VAL A 387 -22.46 0.77 2.84
C VAL A 387 -23.00 2.16 3.22
N PRO A 388 -22.37 2.89 4.15
CA PRO A 388 -22.79 4.26 4.50
C PRO A 388 -22.67 5.22 3.32
N ALA A 389 -23.67 6.10 3.15
CA ALA A 389 -23.70 7.09 2.05
C ALA A 389 -22.56 8.13 2.12
N GLU A 390 -21.89 8.26 3.25
CA GLU A 390 -20.75 9.16 3.43
C GLU A 390 -19.41 8.58 2.92
N MET A 391 -19.35 7.28 2.62
CA MET A 391 -18.21 6.66 1.95
C MET A 391 -18.19 7.06 0.47
N GLN A 392 -17.01 7.31 -0.05
CA GLN A 392 -16.83 7.88 -1.40
C GLN A 392 -16.27 6.88 -2.41
N GLY A 393 -15.86 5.70 -1.94
CA GLY A 393 -15.44 4.59 -2.78
C GLY A 393 -16.61 3.91 -3.47
N ARG A 394 -16.28 2.90 -4.27
CA ARG A 394 -17.26 2.05 -4.96
C ARG A 394 -16.88 0.60 -4.74
N SER A 395 -17.83 -0.20 -4.30
CA SER A 395 -17.55 -1.63 -4.09
C SER A 395 -17.02 -2.31 -5.34
N LEU A 396 -15.96 -3.09 -5.18
CA LEU A 396 -15.35 -3.92 -6.23
C LEU A 396 -16.12 -5.24 -6.45
N VAL A 397 -17.10 -5.57 -5.64
CA VAL A 397 -17.84 -6.84 -5.71
C VAL A 397 -18.39 -7.12 -7.12
N PRO A 398 -19.00 -6.17 -7.84
CA PRO A 398 -19.43 -6.41 -9.22
C PRO A 398 -18.27 -6.77 -10.15
N ILE A 399 -17.14 -6.06 -10.06
CA ILE A 399 -15.95 -6.33 -10.87
C ILE A 399 -15.34 -7.69 -10.53
N LEU A 400 -15.25 -8.03 -9.24
CA LEU A 400 -14.76 -9.34 -8.78
C LEU A 400 -15.60 -10.50 -9.30
N ARG A 401 -16.91 -10.27 -9.52
CA ARG A 401 -17.84 -11.20 -10.16
C ARG A 401 -17.75 -11.21 -11.70
N GLY A 402 -16.90 -10.37 -12.29
CA GLY A 402 -16.78 -10.22 -13.75
C GLY A 402 -17.84 -9.31 -14.38
N ASN A 403 -18.60 -8.56 -13.60
CA ASN A 403 -19.70 -7.69 -14.02
C ASN A 403 -19.33 -6.21 -13.85
N ARG A 404 -18.50 -5.66 -14.74
CA ARG A 404 -18.15 -4.23 -14.67
C ARG A 404 -19.40 -3.35 -14.84
N PRO A 405 -19.74 -2.46 -13.89
CA PRO A 405 -20.83 -1.51 -14.06
C PRO A 405 -20.58 -0.55 -15.24
N ALA A 406 -21.62 -0.23 -16.01
CA ALA A 406 -21.49 0.64 -17.19
C ALA A 406 -21.05 2.06 -16.82
N ASP A 407 -21.40 2.53 -15.62
CA ASP A 407 -21.05 3.82 -15.05
C ASP A 407 -19.76 3.76 -14.21
N TRP A 408 -18.93 2.72 -14.38
CA TRP A 408 -17.66 2.65 -13.64
C TRP A 408 -16.77 3.84 -14.01
N ARG A 409 -16.04 4.36 -13.00
CA ARG A 409 -15.20 5.56 -13.18
C ARG A 409 -14.18 5.41 -14.31
N SER A 410 -13.99 6.49 -15.07
CA SER A 410 -12.96 6.63 -16.10
C SER A 410 -11.88 7.65 -15.72
N SER A 411 -12.08 8.35 -14.60
CA SER A 411 -11.17 9.34 -14.06
C SER A 411 -11.06 9.21 -12.54
N PHE A 412 -9.94 9.66 -11.98
CA PHE A 412 -9.69 9.60 -10.53
C PHE A 412 -9.01 10.87 -10.05
N TYR A 413 -9.44 11.40 -8.90
CA TYR A 413 -8.86 12.55 -8.24
C TYR A 413 -7.74 12.11 -7.30
N TYR A 414 -6.61 12.81 -7.36
CA TYR A 414 -5.47 12.64 -6.46
C TYR A 414 -5.15 13.98 -5.80
N GLN A 415 -4.74 13.97 -4.51
CA GLN A 415 -4.19 15.15 -3.86
C GLN A 415 -3.18 14.78 -2.78
N TYR A 416 -1.99 15.38 -2.87
CA TYR A 416 -0.93 15.35 -1.88
C TYR A 416 -0.81 16.72 -1.20
N TYR A 417 -0.63 16.73 0.13
CA TYR A 417 -0.73 17.94 0.94
C TYR A 417 0.57 18.31 1.65
N GLU A 418 1.41 17.33 2.00
CA GLU A 418 2.48 17.47 2.99
C GLU A 418 3.69 18.22 2.41
N TYR A 419 4.03 19.40 2.98
CA TYR A 419 5.19 20.20 2.57
C TYR A 419 5.65 21.11 3.72
N PRO A 420 6.98 21.37 3.92
CA PRO A 420 8.12 20.80 3.17
C PRO A 420 8.42 19.35 3.55
N ALA A 421 7.92 18.84 4.69
CA ALA A 421 8.03 17.44 5.11
C ALA A 421 9.43 16.80 4.90
N PRO A 422 9.60 15.47 5.02
CA PRO A 422 10.92 14.86 4.87
C PRO A 422 11.57 15.02 3.50
N HIS A 423 10.78 15.11 2.41
CA HIS A 423 11.30 15.01 1.04
C HIS A 423 11.02 16.22 0.14
N ARG A 424 10.48 17.29 0.68
CA ARG A 424 10.21 18.54 -0.06
C ARG A 424 9.39 18.37 -1.36
N VAL A 425 8.61 17.28 -1.44
CA VAL A 425 7.69 17.10 -2.57
C VAL A 425 6.60 18.16 -2.48
N ARG A 426 6.48 18.99 -3.51
CA ARG A 426 5.52 20.09 -3.52
C ARG A 426 4.08 19.58 -3.46
N PRO A 427 3.17 20.26 -2.73
CA PRO A 427 1.76 19.91 -2.75
C PRO A 427 1.22 19.98 -4.17
N HIS A 428 0.42 18.97 -4.52
CA HIS A 428 -0.16 18.90 -5.85
C HIS A 428 -1.46 18.12 -5.83
N TYR A 429 -2.30 18.40 -6.81
CA TYR A 429 -3.49 17.61 -7.09
C TYR A 429 -3.68 17.42 -8.58
N GLY A 430 -4.47 16.44 -8.96
CA GLY A 430 -4.68 16.18 -10.37
C GLY A 430 -5.81 15.23 -10.66
N VAL A 431 -6.02 15.03 -11.95
CA VAL A 431 -6.91 14.01 -12.50
C VAL A 431 -6.11 12.99 -13.29
N VAL A 432 -6.39 11.73 -13.02
CA VAL A 432 -5.81 10.57 -13.69
C VAL A 432 -6.89 9.89 -14.52
N THR A 433 -6.59 9.60 -15.78
CA THR A 433 -7.42 8.81 -16.69
C THR A 433 -6.64 7.60 -17.20
N ASP A 434 -7.18 6.81 -18.12
CA ASP A 434 -6.45 5.67 -18.68
C ASP A 434 -5.21 6.10 -19.47
N ARG A 435 -5.23 7.29 -20.05
CA ARG A 435 -4.15 7.75 -20.92
C ARG A 435 -3.46 9.02 -20.41
N TYR A 436 -4.20 9.91 -19.77
CA TYR A 436 -3.70 11.23 -19.44
C TYR A 436 -3.66 11.47 -17.94
N LYS A 437 -2.72 12.29 -17.53
CA LYS A 437 -2.57 12.79 -16.18
C LYS A 437 -2.35 14.30 -16.21
N LEU A 438 -3.29 15.07 -15.64
CA LEU A 438 -3.17 16.50 -15.47
C LEU A 438 -2.91 16.82 -14.02
N VAL A 439 -1.85 17.56 -13.73
CA VAL A 439 -1.37 17.88 -12.39
C VAL A 439 -1.26 19.37 -12.20
N ARG A 440 -1.72 19.88 -11.05
CA ARG A 440 -1.47 21.25 -10.60
C ARG A 440 -0.62 21.23 -9.34
N PHE A 441 0.52 21.89 -9.38
CA PHE A 441 1.35 22.20 -8.21
C PHE A 441 0.92 23.54 -7.61
N TYR A 442 0.84 23.62 -6.27
CA TYR A 442 0.28 24.77 -5.58
C TYR A 442 0.95 25.06 -4.24
N GLY A 443 0.69 26.24 -3.66
CA GLY A 443 0.97 26.55 -2.25
C GLY A 443 2.44 26.75 -1.86
N THR A 444 3.38 26.79 -2.81
CA THR A 444 4.82 26.90 -2.53
C THR A 444 5.54 27.92 -3.43
N GLY A 445 4.88 28.99 -3.80
CA GLY A 445 5.35 30.01 -4.72
C GLY A 445 4.47 30.12 -5.94
N GLU A 446 5.03 30.11 -7.14
CA GLU A 446 4.28 30.15 -8.38
C GLU A 446 3.57 28.81 -8.64
N ASP A 447 2.27 28.84 -8.83
CA ASP A 447 1.45 27.68 -9.19
C ASP A 447 1.65 27.39 -10.68
N TYR A 448 1.77 26.10 -11.03
CA TYR A 448 1.91 25.69 -12.43
C TYR A 448 1.26 24.34 -12.69
N TRP A 449 1.17 23.97 -13.96
CA TRP A 449 0.52 22.75 -14.42
C TRP A 449 1.46 21.87 -15.20
N GLU A 450 1.21 20.57 -15.15
CA GLU A 450 1.84 19.57 -16.00
C GLU A 450 0.76 18.63 -16.58
N LEU A 451 1.00 18.16 -17.77
CA LEU A 451 0.15 17.21 -18.50
C LEU A 451 1.02 16.11 -19.08
N PHE A 452 0.67 14.86 -18.81
CA PHE A 452 1.39 13.70 -19.34
C PHE A 452 0.46 12.84 -20.21
N ASP A 453 0.99 12.38 -21.36
CA ASP A 453 0.36 11.40 -22.25
C ASP A 453 1.02 10.03 -22.02
N LEU A 454 0.45 9.22 -21.13
CA LEU A 454 1.02 7.94 -20.69
C LEU A 454 1.16 6.90 -21.81
N GLU A 455 0.47 7.06 -22.93
CA GLU A 455 0.63 6.19 -24.10
C GLU A 455 1.94 6.49 -24.85
N LYS A 456 2.34 7.77 -24.91
CA LYS A 456 3.56 8.22 -25.58
C LYS A 456 4.75 8.35 -24.64
N ASP A 457 4.50 8.67 -23.39
CA ASP A 457 5.48 8.86 -22.33
C ASP A 457 5.06 8.11 -21.06
N PRO A 458 5.18 6.77 -21.04
CA PRO A 458 4.79 5.96 -19.90
C PRO A 458 5.63 6.19 -18.65
N HIS A 459 6.75 6.90 -18.77
CA HIS A 459 7.63 7.27 -17.66
C HIS A 459 7.45 8.72 -17.20
N GLU A 460 6.49 9.45 -17.73
CA GLU A 460 6.15 10.82 -17.30
C GLU A 460 7.37 11.78 -17.26
N LEU A 461 8.22 11.70 -18.31
CA LEU A 461 9.46 12.46 -18.39
C LEU A 461 9.29 13.87 -18.95
N ARG A 462 8.20 14.12 -19.69
CA ARG A 462 8.01 15.40 -20.38
C ARG A 462 6.57 15.87 -20.30
N SER A 463 6.36 17.01 -19.67
CA SER A 463 5.07 17.67 -19.70
C SER A 463 4.74 18.19 -21.10
N VAL A 464 3.52 17.90 -21.56
CA VAL A 464 2.94 18.41 -22.80
C VAL A 464 1.92 19.53 -22.56
N TYR A 465 1.84 20.05 -21.32
CA TYR A 465 0.95 21.16 -20.96
C TYR A 465 1.26 22.40 -21.81
N GLY A 466 0.22 23.06 -22.32
CA GLY A 466 0.36 24.26 -23.16
C GLY A 466 0.78 23.99 -24.61
N GLN A 467 1.05 22.75 -25.00
CA GLN A 467 1.35 22.43 -26.40
C GLN A 467 0.06 22.42 -27.24
N SER A 468 0.11 23.06 -28.44
CA SER A 468 -1.06 23.24 -29.31
C SER A 468 -1.76 21.93 -29.68
N ALA A 469 -1.00 20.84 -29.84
CA ALA A 469 -1.52 19.52 -30.17
C ALA A 469 -2.40 18.91 -29.04
N TYR A 470 -2.28 19.41 -27.81
CA TYR A 470 -3.00 18.92 -26.62
C TYR A 470 -4.05 19.90 -26.08
N THR A 471 -4.30 21.04 -26.74
CA THR A 471 -5.21 22.09 -26.26
C THR A 471 -6.63 21.54 -25.95
N ALA A 472 -7.20 20.69 -26.80
CA ALA A 472 -8.53 20.10 -26.58
C ALA A 472 -8.51 19.15 -25.38
N THR A 473 -7.55 18.24 -25.31
CA THR A 473 -7.37 17.29 -24.20
C THR A 473 -7.15 18.00 -22.87
N GLN A 474 -6.30 19.04 -22.85
CA GLN A 474 -6.08 19.88 -21.68
C GLN A 474 -7.39 20.48 -21.18
N GLY A 475 -8.18 21.12 -22.06
CA GLY A 475 -9.45 21.73 -21.69
C GLY A 475 -10.51 20.71 -21.19
N GLU A 476 -10.52 19.48 -21.71
CA GLU A 476 -11.37 18.40 -21.21
C GLU A 476 -10.95 17.94 -19.81
N LEU A 477 -9.66 17.75 -19.57
CA LEU A 477 -9.13 17.33 -18.28
C LEU A 477 -9.29 18.41 -17.20
N GLU A 478 -9.14 19.68 -17.52
CA GLU A 478 -9.39 20.81 -16.61
C GLU A 478 -10.86 20.87 -16.18
N LYS A 479 -11.79 20.64 -17.12
CA LYS A 479 -13.24 20.53 -16.82
C LYS A 479 -13.52 19.32 -15.92
N GLU A 480 -12.95 18.18 -16.25
CA GLU A 480 -13.11 16.96 -15.47
C GLU A 480 -12.55 17.11 -14.04
N LEU A 481 -11.35 17.68 -13.90
CA LEU A 481 -10.76 17.95 -12.60
C LEU A 481 -11.63 18.90 -11.77
N THR A 482 -12.19 19.94 -12.40
CA THR A 482 -13.13 20.86 -11.75
C THR A 482 -14.41 20.15 -11.28
N ARG A 483 -14.97 19.26 -12.13
CA ARG A 483 -16.12 18.44 -11.78
C ARG A 483 -15.81 17.55 -10.57
N LEU A 484 -14.69 16.80 -10.60
CA LEU A 484 -14.28 15.91 -9.53
C LEU A 484 -14.08 16.67 -8.21
N ARG A 485 -13.37 17.79 -8.23
CA ARG A 485 -13.15 18.61 -7.02
C ARG A 485 -14.45 19.07 -6.37
N ARG A 486 -15.42 19.51 -7.20
CA ARG A 486 -16.73 19.91 -6.69
C ARG A 486 -17.51 18.73 -6.10
N GLU A 487 -17.58 17.59 -6.79
CA GLU A 487 -18.33 16.42 -6.36
C GLU A 487 -17.73 15.78 -5.12
N LEU A 488 -16.40 15.74 -5.03
CA LEU A 488 -15.66 15.19 -3.91
C LEU A 488 -15.52 16.20 -2.76
N LYS A 489 -16.05 17.43 -2.91
CA LYS A 489 -15.94 18.51 -1.90
C LYS A 489 -14.48 18.82 -1.54
N ALA A 490 -13.58 18.75 -2.52
CA ALA A 490 -12.20 19.12 -2.31
C ALA A 490 -12.08 20.61 -1.95
N PRO A 491 -11.28 21.00 -0.95
CA PRO A 491 -11.18 22.38 -0.52
C PRO A 491 -10.58 23.26 -1.63
N GLU A 492 -11.09 24.48 -1.78
CA GLU A 492 -10.50 25.49 -2.67
C GLU A 492 -9.10 25.86 -2.19
N ASP A 493 -9.02 26.22 -0.90
CA ASP A 493 -7.76 26.51 -0.21
C ASP A 493 -7.43 25.38 0.77
N VAL A 494 -6.20 24.88 0.70
CA VAL A 494 -5.71 23.88 1.64
C VAL A 494 -5.36 24.58 2.97
N PRO A 495 -5.95 24.15 4.11
CA PRO A 495 -5.63 24.74 5.40
C PRO A 495 -4.11 24.67 5.68
N PRO A 496 -3.47 25.74 6.17
CA PRO A 496 -2.03 25.74 6.49
C PRO A 496 -1.60 24.60 7.44
N ALA A 497 -2.49 24.18 8.34
CA ALA A 497 -2.24 23.06 9.25
C ALA A 497 -2.10 21.70 8.55
N TRP A 498 -2.50 21.57 7.29
CA TRP A 498 -2.35 20.35 6.50
C TRP A 498 -1.01 20.27 5.78
N PHE A 499 -0.26 21.36 5.71
CA PHE A 499 1.15 21.30 5.32
C PHE A 499 1.95 20.75 6.50
N GLY A 500 2.80 19.77 6.24
CA GLY A 500 3.66 19.17 7.28
C GLY A 500 4.79 20.13 7.68
N ASN A 501 5.30 19.98 8.90
CA ASN A 501 6.52 20.64 9.31
C ASN A 501 7.74 19.79 8.93
N ARG A 502 8.84 20.42 8.50
CA ARG A 502 10.11 19.72 8.31
C ARG A 502 10.55 19.15 9.67
N PRO A 503 10.78 17.83 9.81
CA PRO A 503 11.34 17.28 11.04
C PRO A 503 12.68 17.94 11.35
N ALA A 504 12.92 18.33 12.60
CA ALA A 504 14.22 18.80 13.04
C ALA A 504 15.24 17.66 12.84
N GLY A 505 16.19 17.84 11.89
CA GLY A 505 17.41 17.07 11.73
C GLY A 505 17.26 15.56 11.59
N ARG A 506 17.10 15.04 10.37
CA ARG A 506 17.60 13.69 10.05
C ARG A 506 19.12 13.76 9.89
N GLY A 507 19.79 12.75 10.42
CA GLY A 507 21.24 12.67 10.54
C GLY A 507 22.02 12.95 9.25
N LYS A 508 23.32 13.14 9.41
CA LYS A 508 24.26 13.53 8.37
C LYS A 508 24.05 12.73 7.07
N GLN A 509 23.88 13.44 5.98
CA GLN A 509 23.91 12.83 4.64
C GLN A 509 25.23 12.07 4.47
N ALA A 510 25.18 10.84 4.02
CA ALA A 510 26.37 10.10 3.63
C ALA A 510 27.03 10.80 2.44
N LYS A 511 28.23 11.34 2.64
CA LYS A 511 29.06 11.90 1.57
C LYS A 511 29.73 10.81 0.78
#